data_581d163a531b590104090be8aa69585b
#
_entry.id   581d163a531b590104090be8aa69585b
#
_cell.length_a   1.000
_cell.length_b   1.000
_cell.length_c   1.000
_cell.angle_alpha   90.00
_cell.angle_beta   90.00
_cell.angle_gamma   90.00
#
_symmetry.space_group_name_H-M   'P 1'
#
loop_
_entity.id
_entity.type
_entity.pdbx_description
1 polymer ?
#
loop_
_entity_poly.entity_id
_entity_poly.type
_entity_poly.pdbx_seq_one_letter_code
_entity_poly.pdbx_strand_id
1 'polypeptide(L)'
;CLNNMFYNRGIDSKSRDGLFTHLQADPTTRRLVSTSMERASGVLMPISSLPGPYGIGGFGWNAYDFVDFLASCKQHYWQILPLTTTSYGDSPYQSFSARAGNPNFIDFAELIEAGYLEQRDIDGVYLGSDPNNVDYGAIFSGRRQILDRAAERFASNKPADFDDFVQTNEDWLIPYCEFMTVKEECGLKAFWEWPAELRTRGEASAKVCAAHPARMLYHQMTQYFFDRQWSRL
;
A
#
# COMPACT_ATOMS: atom_id res chain seq x y z
N CYS A 1 -12.52 9.38 15.70
CA CYS A 1 -12.19 8.15 16.43
C CYS A 1 -11.02 7.49 15.73
N LEU A 2 -9.84 7.61 16.33
CA LEU A 2 -8.61 6.96 15.90
C LEU A 2 -8.69 5.49 16.32
N ASN A 3 -9.06 4.59 15.40
CA ASN A 3 -8.84 3.17 15.61
C ASN A 3 -7.36 2.89 15.32
N ASN A 4 -6.61 2.68 16.38
CA ASN A 4 -5.26 2.12 16.30
C ASN A 4 -5.34 0.73 15.66
N MET A 5 -4.99 0.63 14.39
CA MET A 5 -4.70 -0.64 13.75
C MET A 5 -3.30 -1.09 14.20
N PHE A 6 -3.23 -1.78 15.33
CA PHE A 6 -2.07 -2.59 15.67
C PHE A 6 -2.20 -3.91 14.92
N TYR A 7 -1.45 -4.08 13.84
CA TYR A 7 -1.25 -5.38 13.25
C TYR A 7 -0.19 -6.12 14.08
N ASN A 8 -0.64 -7.01 14.95
CA ASN A 8 0.22 -7.95 15.65
C ASN A 8 0.29 -9.25 14.83
N ARG A 9 1.34 -9.47 14.08
CA ARG A 9 1.72 -10.82 13.63
C ARG A 9 2.74 -11.36 14.62
N GLY A 10 2.38 -12.41 15.36
CA GLY A 10 3.34 -13.20 16.12
C GLY A 10 4.25 -13.97 15.16
N ILE A 11 5.55 -13.82 15.31
CA ILE A 11 6.56 -14.54 14.55
C ILE A 11 6.71 -15.93 15.18
N ASP A 12 6.06 -16.95 14.61
CA ASP A 12 6.26 -18.35 15.00
C ASP A 12 7.14 -19.05 13.97
N SER A 13 8.26 -19.59 14.43
CA SER A 13 9.29 -20.22 13.61
C SER A 13 8.89 -21.60 13.04
N LYS A 14 7.66 -22.07 13.20
CA LYS A 14 7.28 -23.46 12.91
C LYS A 14 6.14 -23.72 11.93
N SER A 15 5.51 -22.73 11.31
CA SER A 15 4.47 -23.06 10.33
C SER A 15 4.50 -22.17 9.10
N ARG A 16 4.98 -22.74 7.99
CA ARG A 16 4.76 -22.22 6.63
C ARG A 16 3.40 -22.67 6.04
N ASP A 17 2.57 -23.34 6.82
CA ASP A 17 1.26 -23.81 6.35
C ASP A 17 0.14 -23.11 7.09
N GLY A 18 -0.73 -22.50 6.29
CA GLY A 18 -1.80 -21.59 6.70
C GLY A 18 -2.75 -22.14 7.77
N LEU A 19 -3.12 -21.26 8.66
CA LEU A 19 -4.39 -21.37 9.38
C LEU A 19 -4.95 -19.95 9.59
N PHE A 20 -5.82 -19.53 8.67
CA PHE A 20 -6.73 -18.43 8.94
C PHE A 20 -7.84 -18.95 9.85
N THR A 21 -7.76 -18.69 11.15
CA THR A 21 -8.92 -18.84 12.01
C THR A 21 -9.70 -17.54 12.02
N HIS A 22 -10.86 -17.56 11.39
CA HIS A 22 -11.91 -16.56 11.55
C HIS A 22 -12.31 -16.50 13.03
N LEU A 23 -11.97 -15.42 13.72
CA LEU A 23 -12.57 -15.06 14.99
C LEU A 23 -13.94 -14.45 14.69
N GLN A 24 -14.99 -15.28 14.69
CA GLN A 24 -16.35 -14.81 14.84
C GLN A 24 -16.52 -14.28 16.28
N ALA A 25 -16.71 -12.97 16.42
CA ALA A 25 -17.09 -12.37 17.68
C ALA A 25 -18.55 -12.72 18.01
N ASP A 26 -18.76 -13.51 19.04
CA ASP A 26 -20.08 -13.72 19.65
C ASP A 26 -20.51 -12.44 20.40
N PRO A 27 -21.64 -11.80 20.04
CA PRO A 27 -22.04 -10.54 20.65
C PRO A 27 -22.57 -10.64 22.07
N THR A 28 -22.69 -11.85 22.64
CA THR A 28 -23.37 -12.06 23.93
C THR A 28 -22.45 -12.29 25.13
N THR A 29 -21.17 -12.43 24.97
CA THR A 29 -20.24 -12.59 26.08
C THR A 29 -19.15 -11.52 26.07
N ARG A 30 -19.39 -10.38 26.75
CA ARG A 30 -18.35 -9.49 27.27
C ARG A 30 -17.57 -10.22 28.38
N ARG A 31 -16.95 -11.32 28.07
CA ARG A 31 -15.90 -11.90 28.89
C ARG A 31 -14.61 -11.14 28.52
N LEU A 32 -14.18 -10.26 29.41
CA LEU A 32 -12.80 -9.81 29.42
C LEU A 32 -11.96 -11.08 29.56
N VAL A 33 -11.52 -11.62 28.42
CA VAL A 33 -10.47 -12.62 28.43
C VAL A 33 -9.25 -11.86 28.93
N SER A 34 -8.91 -12.07 30.21
CA SER A 34 -7.61 -11.73 30.72
C SER A 34 -6.61 -12.65 30.01
N THR A 35 -6.23 -12.25 28.79
CA THR A 35 -5.01 -12.75 28.19
C THR A 35 -3.92 -12.19 29.07
N SER A 36 -3.30 -13.06 29.88
CA SER A 36 -2.03 -12.75 30.51
C SER A 36 -1.09 -12.35 29.38
N MET A 37 -0.86 -11.05 29.22
CA MET A 37 0.09 -10.56 28.23
C MET A 37 1.47 -11.04 28.68
N GLU A 38 2.00 -12.04 27.99
CA GLU A 38 3.37 -12.45 28.18
C GLU A 38 4.31 -11.28 27.85
N ARG A 39 5.34 -11.13 28.65
CA ARG A 39 6.34 -10.10 28.41
C ARG A 39 7.07 -10.42 27.11
N ALA A 40 6.98 -9.50 26.14
CA ALA A 40 7.59 -9.65 24.84
C ALA A 40 8.36 -8.38 24.46
N SER A 41 9.27 -8.50 23.51
CA SER A 41 10.03 -7.38 22.96
C SER A 41 9.79 -7.26 21.45
N GLY A 42 10.02 -6.07 20.93
CA GLY A 42 9.91 -5.80 19.50
C GLY A 42 10.70 -4.57 19.10
N VAL A 43 10.78 -4.33 17.80
CA VAL A 43 11.49 -3.20 17.21
C VAL A 43 10.48 -2.33 16.45
N LEU A 44 10.55 -1.01 16.63
CA LEU A 44 9.85 -0.05 15.79
C LEU A 44 10.79 0.32 14.63
N MET A 45 10.38 -0.02 13.41
CA MET A 45 11.09 0.31 12.18
C MET A 45 10.08 0.57 11.07
N PRO A 46 9.95 1.80 10.58
CA PRO A 46 9.09 2.09 9.43
C PRO A 46 9.54 1.31 8.18
N ILE A 47 8.60 0.82 7.38
CA ILE A 47 8.92 0.18 6.09
C ILE A 47 9.75 1.11 5.21
N SER A 48 9.41 2.41 5.18
CA SER A 48 10.15 3.42 4.41
C SER A 48 11.61 3.56 4.79
N SER A 49 11.99 3.14 6.01
CA SER A 49 13.36 3.24 6.52
C SER A 49 14.20 1.99 6.27
N LEU A 50 13.61 0.95 5.70
CA LEU A 50 14.39 -0.21 5.24
C LEU A 50 15.27 0.19 4.06
N PRO A 51 16.47 -0.37 3.92
CA PRO A 51 17.27 -0.17 2.72
C PRO A 51 16.50 -0.70 1.49
N GLY A 52 16.68 -0.08 0.35
CA GLY A 52 16.02 -0.53 -0.87
C GLY A 52 16.64 0.09 -2.13
N PRO A 53 16.58 -0.61 -3.27
CA PRO A 53 17.21 -0.14 -4.50
C PRO A 53 16.41 0.98 -5.20
N TYR A 54 15.19 1.26 -4.74
CA TYR A 54 14.23 2.13 -5.45
C TYR A 54 13.93 3.43 -4.66
N GLY A 55 14.94 3.95 -3.92
CA GLY A 55 14.90 5.25 -3.27
C GLY A 55 14.11 5.32 -1.96
N ILE A 56 13.38 4.28 -1.60
CA ILE A 56 12.60 4.14 -0.36
C ILE A 56 12.50 2.65 -0.02
N GLY A 57 12.39 2.33 1.26
CA GLY A 57 12.07 0.98 1.70
C GLY A 57 10.68 0.54 1.24
N GLY A 58 10.53 -0.74 0.95
CA GLY A 58 9.28 -1.34 0.46
C GLY A 58 9.15 -2.81 0.85
N PHE A 59 8.21 -3.52 0.21
CA PHE A 59 7.90 -4.92 0.51
C PHE A 59 8.81 -5.94 -0.20
N GLY A 60 9.99 -5.49 -0.65
CA GLY A 60 10.97 -6.34 -1.30
C GLY A 60 11.78 -7.21 -0.33
N TRP A 61 12.82 -7.87 -0.87
CA TRP A 61 13.67 -8.81 -0.15
C TRP A 61 14.23 -8.25 1.17
N ASN A 62 14.52 -6.94 1.25
CA ASN A 62 15.01 -6.30 2.47
C ASN A 62 14.01 -6.36 3.63
N ALA A 63 12.70 -6.36 3.34
CA ALA A 63 11.68 -6.50 4.37
C ALA A 63 11.65 -7.94 4.91
N TYR A 64 11.78 -8.94 4.05
CA TYR A 64 11.88 -10.34 4.45
C TYR A 64 13.15 -10.60 5.26
N ASP A 65 14.30 -10.11 4.81
CA ASP A 65 15.57 -10.22 5.54
C ASP A 65 15.47 -9.57 6.94
N PHE A 66 14.75 -8.44 7.04
CA PHE A 66 14.54 -7.79 8.33
C PHE A 66 13.64 -8.63 9.26
N VAL A 67 12.60 -9.27 8.73
CA VAL A 67 11.79 -10.23 9.50
C VAL A 67 12.65 -11.40 10.00
N ASP A 68 13.46 -11.99 9.13
CA ASP A 68 14.34 -13.10 9.49
C ASP A 68 15.39 -12.67 10.53
N PHE A 69 15.93 -11.46 10.40
CA PHE A 69 16.82 -10.88 11.41
C PHE A 69 16.12 -10.73 12.77
N LEU A 70 14.91 -10.17 12.81
CA LEU A 70 14.14 -10.04 14.04
C LEU A 70 13.86 -11.40 14.69
N ALA A 71 13.49 -12.40 13.88
CA ALA A 71 13.26 -13.76 14.36
C ALA A 71 14.54 -14.37 14.95
N SER A 72 15.69 -14.19 14.30
CA SER A 72 17.00 -14.64 14.80
C SER A 72 17.39 -14.01 16.13
N CYS A 73 17.00 -12.74 16.32
CA CYS A 73 17.17 -11.97 17.57
C CYS A 73 16.10 -12.26 18.62
N LYS A 74 15.19 -13.22 18.37
CA LYS A 74 14.08 -13.59 19.26
C LYS A 74 13.15 -12.41 19.58
N GLN A 75 13.00 -11.47 18.64
CA GLN A 75 11.99 -10.43 18.73
C GLN A 75 10.62 -11.00 18.33
N HIS A 76 9.56 -10.55 19.02
CA HIS A 76 8.20 -11.06 18.80
C HIS A 76 7.36 -10.09 17.96
N TYR A 77 7.74 -8.81 17.92
CA TYR A 77 6.96 -7.78 17.25
C TYR A 77 7.85 -6.89 16.38
N TRP A 78 7.35 -6.64 15.19
CA TRP A 78 7.80 -5.55 14.36
C TRP A 78 6.72 -4.47 14.32
N GLN A 79 6.98 -3.33 14.96
CA GLN A 79 6.08 -2.19 14.93
C GLN A 79 6.43 -1.30 13.74
N ILE A 80 5.43 -1.01 12.92
CA ILE A 80 5.56 -0.16 11.75
C ILE A 80 4.72 1.12 11.91
N LEU A 81 4.97 2.12 11.07
CA LEU A 81 4.08 3.27 10.92
C LEU A 81 2.91 2.93 9.98
N PRO A 82 1.84 3.74 9.94
CA PRO A 82 0.73 3.54 9.01
C PRO A 82 1.22 3.38 7.57
N LEU A 83 0.66 2.39 6.87
CA LEU A 83 1.02 2.04 5.49
C LEU A 83 0.11 2.70 4.45
N THR A 84 -0.78 3.59 4.88
CA THR A 84 -1.74 4.26 4.02
C THR A 84 -1.07 5.33 3.14
N THR A 85 -1.77 5.71 2.07
CA THR A 85 -1.30 6.76 1.14
C THR A 85 -0.99 8.05 1.89
N THR A 86 0.10 8.71 1.52
CA THR A 86 0.51 9.98 2.09
C THR A 86 0.00 11.16 1.27
N SER A 87 -0.10 12.32 1.93
CA SER A 87 -0.47 13.61 1.36
C SER A 87 0.77 14.51 1.23
N TYR A 88 0.57 15.79 0.97
CA TYR A 88 1.64 16.79 0.98
C TYR A 88 2.35 16.79 2.35
N GLY A 89 3.69 16.72 2.30
CA GLY A 89 4.53 16.62 3.51
C GLY A 89 4.83 15.18 3.94
N ASP A 90 4.37 14.18 3.19
CA ASP A 90 4.74 12.76 3.29
C ASP A 90 4.56 12.12 4.68
N SER A 91 3.73 12.74 5.52
CA SER A 91 3.41 12.22 6.83
C SER A 91 2.55 10.94 6.70
N PRO A 92 2.94 9.83 7.33
CA PRO A 92 2.16 8.60 7.32
C PRO A 92 0.83 8.73 8.07
N TYR A 93 0.63 9.83 8.81
CA TYR A 93 -0.59 10.14 9.55
C TYR A 93 -1.55 11.06 8.78
N GLN A 94 -1.16 11.53 7.60
CA GLN A 94 -1.99 12.33 6.69
C GLN A 94 -2.33 11.50 5.46
N SER A 95 -3.45 10.79 5.50
CA SER A 95 -3.88 9.94 4.40
C SER A 95 -5.20 10.39 3.80
N PHE A 96 -5.36 10.15 2.50
CA PHE A 96 -6.63 10.31 1.79
C PHE A 96 -7.61 9.17 2.08
N SER A 97 -7.12 8.04 2.57
CA SER A 97 -7.91 6.85 2.83
C SER A 97 -7.38 6.13 4.06
N ALA A 98 -8.29 5.59 4.86
CA ALA A 98 -7.95 4.73 5.99
C ALA A 98 -7.63 3.28 5.56
N ARG A 99 -7.90 2.91 4.30
CA ARG A 99 -7.72 1.54 3.76
C ARG A 99 -6.68 1.44 2.67
N ALA A 100 -6.62 2.45 1.78
CA ALA A 100 -5.72 2.40 0.63
C ALA A 100 -4.25 2.43 1.06
N GLY A 101 -3.49 1.46 0.57
CA GLY A 101 -2.07 1.34 0.81
C GLY A 101 -1.25 2.34 -0.01
N ASN A 102 -0.07 2.69 0.49
CA ASN A 102 0.84 3.62 -0.17
C ASN A 102 1.59 2.91 -1.32
N PRO A 103 1.38 3.33 -2.58
CA PRO A 103 2.06 2.73 -3.73
C PRO A 103 3.60 2.82 -3.66
N ASN A 104 4.13 3.72 -2.82
CA ASN A 104 5.57 3.84 -2.64
C ASN A 104 6.22 2.63 -1.96
N PHE A 105 5.45 1.73 -1.35
CA PHE A 105 5.97 0.51 -0.74
C PHE A 105 5.97 -0.70 -1.68
N ILE A 106 5.37 -0.59 -2.87
CA ILE A 106 5.36 -1.67 -3.86
C ILE A 106 6.79 -1.93 -4.33
N ASP A 107 7.24 -3.16 -4.23
CA ASP A 107 8.52 -3.59 -4.78
C ASP A 107 8.42 -3.80 -6.29
N PHE A 108 9.38 -3.29 -7.04
CA PHE A 108 9.38 -3.39 -8.50
C PHE A 108 9.94 -4.71 -9.02
N ALA A 109 10.73 -5.43 -8.23
CA ALA A 109 11.29 -6.72 -8.66
C ALA A 109 10.17 -7.72 -8.97
N GLU A 110 9.12 -7.77 -8.16
CA GLU A 110 7.95 -8.62 -8.43
C GLU A 110 7.20 -8.20 -9.71
N LEU A 111 7.11 -6.90 -9.99
CA LEU A 111 6.49 -6.41 -11.22
C LEU A 111 7.33 -6.76 -12.45
N ILE A 112 8.65 -6.79 -12.31
CA ILE A 112 9.57 -7.24 -13.37
C ILE A 112 9.39 -8.75 -13.60
N GLU A 113 9.38 -9.56 -12.55
CA GLU A 113 9.18 -10.99 -12.62
C GLU A 113 7.84 -11.36 -13.27
N ALA A 114 6.79 -10.59 -12.96
CA ALA A 114 5.47 -10.76 -13.54
C ALA A 114 5.34 -10.19 -14.96
N GLY A 115 6.38 -9.55 -15.51
CA GLY A 115 6.41 -8.99 -16.86
C GLY A 115 5.67 -7.65 -17.03
N TYR A 116 5.31 -6.97 -15.93
CA TYR A 116 4.69 -5.64 -15.96
C TYR A 116 5.72 -4.52 -16.03
N LEU A 117 6.96 -4.78 -15.64
CA LEU A 117 8.09 -3.87 -15.78
C LEU A 117 9.28 -4.59 -16.42
N GLU A 118 10.17 -3.81 -17.00
CA GLU A 118 11.50 -4.23 -17.38
C GLU A 118 12.52 -3.35 -16.65
N GLN A 119 13.74 -3.85 -16.46
CA GLN A 119 14.79 -3.08 -15.77
C GLN A 119 15.00 -1.71 -16.41
N ARG A 120 14.94 -1.62 -17.73
CA ARG A 120 15.05 -0.35 -18.49
C ARG A 120 13.94 0.67 -18.18
N ASP A 121 12.80 0.26 -17.64
CA ASP A 121 11.72 1.17 -17.24
C ASP A 121 12.07 1.92 -15.97
N ILE A 122 13.00 1.37 -15.18
CA ILE A 122 13.48 1.92 -13.92
C ILE A 122 14.79 2.67 -14.16
N ASP A 123 15.64 2.13 -15.03
CA ASP A 123 16.92 2.72 -15.34
C ASP A 123 16.76 4.16 -15.87
N GLY A 124 17.53 5.07 -15.30
CA GLY A 124 17.47 6.49 -15.66
C GLY A 124 16.34 7.29 -15.01
N VAL A 125 15.47 6.67 -14.23
CA VAL A 125 14.50 7.40 -13.39
C VAL A 125 15.18 7.78 -12.08
N TYR A 126 15.23 9.09 -11.78
CA TYR A 126 15.81 9.57 -10.54
C TYR A 126 14.87 9.29 -9.36
N LEU A 127 15.35 8.56 -8.37
CA LEU A 127 14.61 8.15 -7.16
C LEU A 127 15.29 8.61 -5.87
N GLY A 128 16.20 9.57 -5.96
CA GLY A 128 17.07 10.00 -4.87
C GLY A 128 18.49 9.44 -5.02
N SER A 129 19.46 10.10 -4.39
CA SER A 129 20.88 9.73 -4.48
C SER A 129 21.53 9.45 -3.12
N ASP A 130 20.87 9.84 -2.03
CA ASP A 130 21.37 9.61 -0.66
C ASP A 130 20.77 8.33 -0.09
N PRO A 131 21.57 7.28 0.19
CA PRO A 131 21.08 6.04 0.75
C PRO A 131 20.57 6.18 2.19
N ASN A 132 20.85 7.29 2.86
CA ASN A 132 20.44 7.54 4.25
C ASN A 132 19.23 8.47 4.37
N ASN A 133 18.76 9.02 3.25
CA ASN A 133 17.66 9.98 3.27
C ASN A 133 16.74 9.81 2.04
N VAL A 134 15.47 9.64 2.29
CA VAL A 134 14.47 9.51 1.22
C VAL A 134 14.19 10.88 0.61
N ASP A 135 14.42 11.01 -0.68
CA ASP A 135 13.98 12.16 -1.48
C ASP A 135 12.51 11.97 -1.90
N TYR A 136 11.57 12.40 -1.06
CA TYR A 136 10.15 12.22 -1.33
C TYR A 136 9.67 12.94 -2.60
N GLY A 137 10.31 14.03 -3.01
CA GLY A 137 10.00 14.70 -4.27
C GLY A 137 10.35 13.83 -5.49
N ALA A 138 11.54 13.23 -5.47
CA ALA A 138 11.98 12.27 -6.48
C ALA A 138 11.10 11.00 -6.48
N ILE A 139 10.78 10.48 -5.29
CA ILE A 139 9.89 9.32 -5.12
C ILE A 139 8.51 9.59 -5.71
N PHE A 140 7.91 10.72 -5.39
CA PHE A 140 6.57 11.07 -5.85
C PHE A 140 6.47 11.08 -7.39
N SER A 141 7.43 11.69 -8.08
CA SER A 141 7.42 11.77 -9.54
C SER A 141 7.96 10.51 -10.21
N GLY A 142 9.09 9.98 -9.73
CA GLY A 142 9.79 8.87 -10.36
C GLY A 142 9.05 7.54 -10.23
N ARG A 143 8.58 7.20 -9.03
CA ARG A 143 7.84 5.95 -8.83
C ARG A 143 6.51 5.95 -9.56
N ARG A 144 5.83 7.11 -9.61
CA ARG A 144 4.61 7.26 -10.39
C ARG A 144 4.87 6.96 -11.87
N GLN A 145 5.94 7.54 -12.45
CA GLN A 145 6.31 7.30 -13.84
C GLN A 145 6.55 5.80 -14.13
N ILE A 146 7.22 5.09 -13.20
CA ILE A 146 7.47 3.65 -13.33
C ILE A 146 6.16 2.87 -13.24
N LEU A 147 5.31 3.17 -12.28
CA LEU A 147 4.02 2.50 -12.10
C LEU A 147 3.03 2.80 -13.22
N ASP A 148 3.11 3.96 -13.88
CA ASP A 148 2.31 4.25 -15.08
C ASP A 148 2.67 3.28 -16.22
N ARG A 149 3.96 2.98 -16.45
CA ARG A 149 4.41 1.97 -17.43
C ARG A 149 3.93 0.57 -17.06
N ALA A 150 3.96 0.22 -15.78
CA ALA A 150 3.41 -1.04 -15.31
C ALA A 150 1.91 -1.14 -15.60
N ALA A 151 1.15 -0.07 -15.38
CA ALA A 151 -0.28 -0.04 -15.61
C ALA A 151 -0.66 -0.18 -17.09
N GLU A 152 0.14 0.37 -18.01
CA GLU A 152 -0.04 0.19 -19.45
C GLU A 152 0.05 -1.29 -19.85
N ARG A 153 1.05 -2.02 -19.34
CA ARG A 153 1.18 -3.47 -19.62
C ARG A 153 0.14 -4.31 -18.89
N PHE A 154 -0.20 -3.91 -17.67
CA PHE A 154 -1.23 -4.55 -16.88
C PHE A 154 -2.61 -4.49 -17.55
N ALA A 155 -2.92 -3.40 -18.24
CA ALA A 155 -4.18 -3.25 -18.98
C ALA A 155 -4.38 -4.35 -20.03
N SER A 156 -3.29 -4.85 -20.62
CA SER A 156 -3.31 -5.88 -21.65
C SER A 156 -3.20 -7.31 -21.10
N ASN A 157 -2.76 -7.48 -19.85
CA ASN A 157 -2.51 -8.80 -19.26
C ASN A 157 -2.80 -8.77 -17.74
N LYS A 158 -4.08 -8.72 -17.39
CA LYS A 158 -4.51 -8.75 -15.99
C LYS A 158 -4.36 -10.15 -15.40
N PRO A 159 -3.93 -10.27 -14.13
CA PRO A 159 -3.96 -11.55 -13.41
C PRO A 159 -5.38 -12.08 -13.29
N ALA A 160 -5.53 -13.40 -13.25
CA ALA A 160 -6.85 -14.05 -13.20
C ALA A 160 -7.66 -13.71 -11.94
N ASP A 161 -6.99 -13.41 -10.83
CA ASP A 161 -7.58 -13.07 -9.53
C ASP A 161 -7.81 -11.56 -9.34
N PHE A 162 -7.48 -10.74 -10.35
CA PHE A 162 -7.62 -9.28 -10.23
C PHE A 162 -9.08 -8.82 -10.10
N ASP A 163 -9.95 -9.38 -10.91
CA ASP A 163 -11.37 -8.99 -10.88
C ASP A 163 -12.04 -9.42 -9.57
N ASP A 164 -11.65 -10.57 -9.01
CA ASP A 164 -12.09 -11.04 -7.68
C ASP A 164 -11.58 -10.09 -6.57
N PHE A 165 -10.34 -9.61 -6.66
CA PHE A 165 -9.82 -8.60 -5.74
C PHE A 165 -10.65 -7.31 -5.81
N VAL A 166 -10.93 -6.81 -7.00
CA VAL A 166 -11.73 -5.58 -7.18
C VAL A 166 -13.13 -5.77 -6.62
N GLN A 167 -13.79 -6.90 -6.91
CA GLN A 167 -15.13 -7.20 -6.42
C GLN A 167 -15.17 -7.32 -4.90
N THR A 168 -14.20 -8.02 -4.31
CA THR A 168 -14.13 -8.21 -2.85
C THR A 168 -13.91 -6.90 -2.09
N ASN A 169 -13.27 -5.93 -2.71
CA ASN A 169 -12.89 -4.65 -2.10
C ASN A 169 -13.69 -3.46 -2.65
N GLU A 170 -14.76 -3.69 -3.42
CA GLU A 170 -15.46 -2.63 -4.15
C GLU A 170 -15.99 -1.50 -3.26
N ASP A 171 -16.34 -1.82 -2.02
CA ASP A 171 -16.92 -0.89 -1.03
C ASP A 171 -16.00 0.30 -0.72
N TRP A 172 -14.71 0.11 -0.75
CA TRP A 172 -13.72 1.15 -0.49
C TRP A 172 -12.81 1.45 -1.68
N LEU A 173 -12.49 0.44 -2.49
CA LEU A 173 -11.54 0.55 -3.60
C LEU A 173 -12.09 1.45 -4.70
N ILE A 174 -13.33 1.24 -5.11
CA ILE A 174 -13.93 2.05 -6.19
C ILE A 174 -14.06 3.52 -5.77
N PRO A 175 -14.63 3.87 -4.60
CA PRO A 175 -14.64 5.26 -4.12
C PRO A 175 -13.25 5.89 -4.02
N TYR A 176 -12.24 5.13 -3.60
CA TYR A 176 -10.86 5.61 -3.55
C TYR A 176 -10.31 5.91 -4.94
N CYS A 177 -10.48 5.00 -5.90
CA CYS A 177 -10.01 5.19 -7.27
C CYS A 177 -10.71 6.39 -7.95
N GLU A 178 -12.01 6.55 -7.75
CA GLU A 178 -12.76 7.71 -8.24
C GLU A 178 -12.23 9.01 -7.64
N PHE A 179 -12.04 9.07 -6.31
CA PHE A 179 -11.49 10.24 -5.63
C PHE A 179 -10.10 10.60 -6.17
N MET A 180 -9.22 9.62 -6.33
CA MET A 180 -7.87 9.88 -6.81
C MET A 180 -7.85 10.31 -8.29
N THR A 181 -8.71 9.74 -9.12
CA THR A 181 -8.83 10.15 -10.52
C THR A 181 -9.34 11.59 -10.64
N VAL A 182 -10.37 11.96 -9.88
CA VAL A 182 -10.87 13.35 -9.82
C VAL A 182 -9.83 14.30 -9.25
N LYS A 183 -9.08 13.87 -8.22
CA LYS A 183 -8.00 14.67 -7.63
C LYS A 183 -6.89 14.97 -8.64
N GLU A 184 -6.54 14.01 -9.47
CA GLU A 184 -5.56 14.20 -10.55
C GLU A 184 -6.08 15.16 -11.62
N GLU A 185 -7.35 15.04 -12.03
CA GLU A 185 -8.00 15.97 -12.95
C GLU A 185 -8.02 17.39 -12.40
N CYS A 186 -8.22 17.55 -11.10
CA CYS A 186 -8.14 18.83 -10.40
C CYS A 186 -6.69 19.30 -10.12
N GLY A 187 -5.67 18.72 -10.77
CA GLY A 187 -4.26 19.12 -10.62
C GLY A 187 -3.69 18.86 -9.24
N LEU A 188 -4.12 17.79 -8.57
CA LEU A 188 -3.73 17.38 -7.23
C LEU A 188 -4.06 18.39 -6.12
N LYS A 189 -4.87 19.39 -6.41
CA LYS A 189 -5.28 20.43 -5.45
C LYS A 189 -5.98 19.83 -4.23
N ALA A 190 -6.05 20.63 -3.17
CA ALA A 190 -6.81 20.28 -1.99
C ALA A 190 -8.30 20.18 -2.33
N PHE A 191 -9.02 19.24 -1.70
CA PHE A 191 -10.43 18.94 -1.97
C PHE A 191 -11.35 20.18 -1.95
N TRP A 192 -11.12 21.11 -1.05
CA TRP A 192 -11.92 22.35 -0.95
C TRP A 192 -11.67 23.35 -2.08
N GLU A 193 -10.62 23.17 -2.88
CA GLU A 193 -10.30 24.01 -4.04
C GLU A 193 -10.90 23.45 -5.35
N TRP A 194 -11.50 22.26 -5.29
CA TRP A 194 -12.13 21.64 -6.47
C TRP A 194 -13.39 22.39 -6.90
N PRO A 195 -13.81 22.28 -8.16
CA PRO A 195 -15.15 22.70 -8.58
C PRO A 195 -16.24 22.07 -7.69
N ALA A 196 -17.27 22.84 -7.36
CA ALA A 196 -18.29 22.42 -6.37
C ALA A 196 -18.96 21.08 -6.76
N GLU A 197 -19.21 20.88 -8.04
CA GLU A 197 -19.82 19.69 -8.62
C GLU A 197 -18.96 18.41 -8.51
N LEU A 198 -17.63 18.57 -8.33
CA LEU A 198 -16.69 17.47 -8.16
C LEU A 198 -16.40 17.13 -6.69
N ARG A 199 -16.87 17.96 -5.74
CA ARG A 199 -16.65 17.72 -4.31
C ARG A 199 -17.54 16.61 -3.73
N THR A 200 -18.54 16.19 -4.46
CA THR A 200 -19.43 15.10 -4.08
C THR A 200 -19.42 14.02 -5.16
N ARG A 201 -19.49 12.78 -4.71
CA ARG A 201 -19.65 11.65 -5.62
C ARG A 201 -21.00 11.75 -6.34
N GLY A 202 -21.00 11.80 -7.67
CA GLY A 202 -22.21 11.96 -8.47
C GLY A 202 -21.93 11.96 -9.97
N GLU A 203 -22.85 12.51 -10.76
CA GLU A 203 -22.77 12.50 -12.23
C GLU A 203 -21.49 13.17 -12.78
N ALA A 204 -21.09 14.31 -12.18
CA ALA A 204 -19.89 15.04 -12.63
C ALA A 204 -18.62 14.23 -12.39
N SER A 205 -18.43 13.64 -11.19
CA SER A 205 -17.28 12.80 -10.90
C SER A 205 -17.30 11.50 -11.74
N ALA A 206 -18.47 10.91 -11.96
CA ALA A 206 -18.59 9.74 -12.83
C ALA A 206 -18.19 10.03 -14.29
N LYS A 207 -18.51 11.21 -14.83
CA LYS A 207 -18.07 11.64 -16.16
C LYS A 207 -16.54 11.77 -16.24
N VAL A 208 -15.89 12.34 -15.21
CA VAL A 208 -14.43 12.40 -15.13
C VAL A 208 -13.83 11.01 -15.12
N CYS A 209 -14.33 10.10 -14.27
CA CYS A 209 -13.82 8.73 -14.20
C CYS A 209 -14.01 7.96 -15.52
N ALA A 210 -15.15 8.14 -16.19
CA ALA A 210 -15.42 7.54 -17.51
C ALA A 210 -14.50 8.07 -18.62
N ALA A 211 -14.06 9.33 -18.50
CA ALA A 211 -13.08 9.91 -19.43
C ALA A 211 -11.65 9.43 -19.18
N HIS A 212 -11.35 8.93 -17.96
CA HIS A 212 -10.00 8.52 -17.54
C HIS A 212 -9.94 7.05 -17.05
N PRO A 213 -10.37 6.05 -17.84
CA PRO A 213 -10.41 4.65 -17.40
C PRO A 213 -9.01 4.09 -17.09
N ALA A 214 -7.97 4.59 -17.75
CA ALA A 214 -6.59 4.19 -17.48
C ALA A 214 -6.13 4.63 -16.06
N ARG A 215 -6.60 5.79 -15.58
CA ARG A 215 -6.29 6.23 -14.21
C ARG A 215 -7.04 5.42 -13.17
N MET A 216 -8.30 5.10 -13.43
CA MET A 216 -9.06 4.16 -12.58
C MET A 216 -8.32 2.82 -12.46
N LEU A 217 -7.90 2.25 -13.59
CA LEU A 217 -7.14 0.99 -13.60
C LEU A 217 -5.79 1.10 -12.87
N TYR A 218 -5.06 2.20 -13.05
CA TYR A 218 -3.80 2.46 -12.34
C TYR A 218 -3.99 2.39 -10.82
N HIS A 219 -5.01 3.05 -10.29
CA HIS A 219 -5.27 3.04 -8.84
C HIS A 219 -5.72 1.66 -8.36
N GLN A 220 -6.53 0.94 -9.12
CA GLN A 220 -6.90 -0.45 -8.79
C GLN A 220 -5.68 -1.37 -8.80
N MET A 221 -4.84 -1.30 -9.83
CA MET A 221 -3.61 -2.09 -9.96
C MET A 221 -2.64 -1.83 -8.80
N THR A 222 -2.41 -0.57 -8.44
CA THR A 222 -1.49 -0.25 -7.33
C THR A 222 -1.98 -0.80 -6.01
N GLN A 223 -3.30 -0.77 -5.75
CA GLN A 223 -3.86 -1.37 -4.55
C GLN A 223 -3.80 -2.90 -4.58
N TYR A 224 -3.99 -3.52 -5.74
CA TYR A 224 -3.85 -4.96 -5.92
C TYR A 224 -2.42 -5.44 -5.61
N PHE A 225 -1.39 -4.80 -6.16
CA PHE A 225 -0.01 -5.18 -5.88
C PHE A 225 0.41 -4.87 -4.45
N PHE A 226 -0.06 -3.76 -3.89
CA PHE A 226 0.17 -3.44 -2.49
C PHE A 226 -0.39 -4.55 -1.58
N ASP A 227 -1.64 -4.94 -1.78
CA ASP A 227 -2.30 -5.97 -0.97
C ASP A 227 -1.58 -7.32 -1.07
N ARG A 228 -1.23 -7.73 -2.29
CA ARG A 228 -0.49 -8.99 -2.51
C ARG A 228 0.85 -9.01 -1.80
N GLN A 229 1.63 -7.97 -1.96
CA GLN A 229 2.99 -7.91 -1.39
C GLN A 229 2.93 -7.79 0.13
N TRP A 230 2.05 -6.95 0.65
CA TRP A 230 1.84 -6.82 2.09
C TRP A 230 1.31 -8.10 2.74
N SER A 231 0.36 -8.77 2.11
CA SER A 231 -0.21 -10.01 2.64
C SER A 231 0.78 -11.18 2.65
N ARG A 232 1.80 -11.12 1.80
CA ARG A 232 2.85 -12.13 1.72
C ARG A 232 3.95 -11.91 2.75
N LEU A 233 4.26 -10.65 3.10
CA LEU A 233 5.22 -10.28 4.12
C LEU A 233 4.72 -10.58 5.53
#